data_e46f3b090af06b32c4e886c3e34c45c7
#
_entry.id   e46f3b090af06b32c4e886c3e34c45c7
#
_cell.length_a   1.000
_cell.length_b   1.000
_cell.length_c   1.000
_cell.angle_alpha   90.00
_cell.angle_beta   90.00
_cell.angle_gamma   90.00
#
_symmetry.space_group_name_H-M   'P 1'
#
loop_
_entity.id
_entity.type
_entity.pdbx_description
1 polymer ?
#
loop_
_entity_poly.entity_id
_entity_poly.type
_entity_poly.pdbx_seq_one_letter_code
_entity_poly.pdbx_strand_id
1 'polypeptide(L)'
;MRITAGYARGILLNSPTSSATRPATDAARQAIFSSLGPEIEGAKVLDLFAGTGAYGLEAASRGAAYAVFVENSRRAFAVLKSNISEIQKLVNAHMRAVFADCLKMPVEAEEFDFVFADPPYALLQNEKFSQGLYSLFQRLSGTPVIMLEAPAEYDIPAEYASLFQVLKRLGKKSKGKPSQIIFRATQKQ
;
A
#
# COMPACT_ATOMS: atom_id res chain seq x y z
N MET A 1 0.54 -3.23 16.34
CA MET A 1 0.79 -2.22 15.28
C MET A 1 -0.08 -1.01 15.59
N ARG A 2 0.45 0.20 15.44
CA ARG A 2 -0.28 1.45 15.76
C ARG A 2 -0.13 2.47 14.65
N ILE A 3 -1.02 3.44 14.57
CA ILE A 3 -0.87 4.64 13.74
C ILE A 3 0.29 5.49 14.29
N THR A 4 1.21 5.91 13.42
CA THR A 4 2.48 6.52 13.86
C THR A 4 2.44 8.05 13.91
N ALA A 5 1.56 8.68 13.11
CA ALA A 5 1.42 10.14 13.07
C ALA A 5 0.00 10.59 12.66
N GLY A 6 -0.23 11.90 12.66
CA GLY A 6 -1.50 12.51 12.26
C GLY A 6 -2.57 12.48 13.34
N TYR A 7 -3.82 12.66 12.91
CA TYR A 7 -4.99 12.82 13.79
C TYR A 7 -5.30 11.60 14.65
N ALA A 8 -5.00 10.40 14.17
CA ALA A 8 -5.23 9.13 14.89
C ALA A 8 -3.93 8.56 15.50
N ARG A 9 -2.88 9.37 15.67
CA ARG A 9 -1.59 8.92 16.22
C ARG A 9 -1.75 8.16 17.53
N GLY A 10 -1.09 7.00 17.63
CA GLY A 10 -1.06 6.15 18.82
C GLY A 10 -2.19 5.11 18.88
N ILE A 11 -3.23 5.23 18.06
CA ILE A 11 -4.31 4.25 18.01
C ILE A 11 -3.77 2.89 17.58
N LEU A 12 -4.12 1.86 18.36
CA LEU A 12 -3.77 0.47 18.08
C LEU A 12 -4.74 -0.11 17.05
N LEU A 13 -4.19 -0.65 15.97
CA LEU A 13 -4.99 -1.38 14.98
C LEU A 13 -5.20 -2.83 15.44
N ASN A 14 -6.43 -3.29 15.35
CA ASN A 14 -6.76 -4.70 15.55
C ASN A 14 -6.04 -5.55 14.52
N SER A 15 -5.62 -6.75 14.92
CA SER A 15 -4.96 -7.74 14.04
C SER A 15 -5.65 -9.08 14.18
N PRO A 16 -5.72 -9.90 13.12
CA PRO A 16 -6.21 -11.26 13.23
C PRO A 16 -5.35 -12.07 14.21
N THR A 17 -5.98 -12.86 15.09
CA THR A 17 -5.35 -13.63 16.16
C THR A 17 -4.34 -14.70 15.70
N SER A 18 -4.11 -14.85 14.40
CA SER A 18 -3.11 -15.79 13.82
C SER A 18 -2.60 -15.24 12.49
N SER A 19 -1.90 -14.09 12.49
CA SER A 19 -1.25 -13.64 11.27
C SER A 19 0.14 -14.25 11.15
N ALA A 20 0.31 -15.18 10.23
CA ALA A 20 1.63 -15.61 9.73
C ALA A 20 2.35 -14.48 8.95
N THR A 21 1.66 -13.37 8.68
CA THR A 21 2.21 -12.19 8.03
C THR A 21 2.91 -11.31 9.05
N ARG A 22 4.18 -11.01 8.81
CA ARG A 22 4.94 -10.04 9.59
C ARG A 22 4.48 -8.65 9.16
N PRO A 23 3.74 -7.90 10.01
CA PRO A 23 3.34 -6.53 9.66
C PRO A 23 4.58 -5.68 9.42
N ALA A 24 4.52 -4.74 8.49
CA ALA A 24 5.51 -3.67 8.40
C ALA A 24 5.68 -3.04 9.79
N THR A 25 6.91 -2.92 10.26
CA THR A 25 7.14 -2.32 11.58
C THR A 25 6.66 -0.87 11.57
N ASP A 26 6.19 -0.37 12.71
CA ASP A 26 5.78 1.03 12.87
C ASP A 26 6.88 1.98 12.37
N ALA A 27 8.16 1.65 12.61
CA ALA A 27 9.32 2.42 12.14
C ALA A 27 9.47 2.41 10.61
N ALA A 28 9.26 1.27 9.95
CA ALA A 28 9.32 1.17 8.49
C ALA A 28 8.22 2.01 7.84
N ARG A 29 6.98 1.90 8.36
CA ARG A 29 5.85 2.69 7.87
C ARG A 29 6.09 4.18 8.09
N GLN A 30 6.60 4.59 9.26
CA GLN A 30 6.97 5.98 9.51
C GLN A 30 8.01 6.50 8.52
N ALA A 31 9.04 5.69 8.20
CA ALA A 31 10.06 6.07 7.22
C ALA A 31 9.48 6.27 5.81
N ILE A 32 8.53 5.43 5.40
CA ILE A 32 7.82 5.55 4.12
C ILE A 32 7.08 6.89 4.06
N PHE A 33 6.20 7.15 5.01
CA PHE A 33 5.42 8.39 5.02
C PHE A 33 6.27 9.65 5.20
N SER A 34 7.36 9.58 5.96
CA SER A 34 8.34 10.68 6.02
C SER A 34 9.02 10.92 4.68
N SER A 35 9.21 9.86 3.88
CA SER A 35 9.78 9.97 2.54
C SER A 35 8.81 10.50 1.49
N LEU A 36 7.51 10.26 1.66
CA LEU A 36 6.46 10.81 0.80
C LEU A 36 6.17 12.30 1.11
N GLY A 37 6.49 12.72 2.33
CA GLY A 37 6.38 14.13 2.74
C GLY A 37 4.94 14.62 2.90
N PRO A 38 4.72 15.95 2.73
CA PRO A 38 3.41 16.57 2.92
C PRO A 38 2.41 16.28 1.80
N GLU A 39 2.83 15.71 0.68
CA GLU A 39 1.96 15.40 -0.48
C GLU A 39 0.84 14.40 -0.16
N ILE A 40 0.90 13.75 0.99
CA ILE A 40 -0.18 12.89 1.50
C ILE A 40 -1.42 13.70 1.93
N GLU A 41 -1.27 14.95 2.35
CA GLU A 41 -2.39 15.79 2.74
C GLU A 41 -3.28 16.10 1.54
N GLY A 42 -4.58 15.83 1.66
CA GLY A 42 -5.55 15.96 0.58
C GLY A 42 -5.51 14.85 -0.49
N ALA A 43 -4.56 13.93 -0.43
CA ALA A 43 -4.33 12.91 -1.46
C ALA A 43 -5.43 11.84 -1.49
N LYS A 44 -5.55 11.20 -2.67
CA LYS A 44 -6.33 9.97 -2.89
C LYS A 44 -5.38 8.78 -2.88
N VAL A 45 -5.63 7.82 -2.01
CA VAL A 45 -4.76 6.66 -1.83
C VAL A 45 -5.47 5.33 -2.10
N LEU A 46 -4.72 4.37 -2.65
CA LEU A 46 -5.16 3.00 -2.89
C LEU A 46 -4.23 2.05 -2.14
N ASP A 47 -4.79 1.20 -1.27
CA ASP A 47 -4.09 0.16 -0.52
C ASP A 47 -4.52 -1.22 -1.07
N LEU A 48 -3.67 -1.82 -1.92
CA LEU A 48 -4.02 -2.99 -2.74
C LEU A 48 -3.98 -4.33 -2.00
N PHE A 49 -3.24 -4.41 -0.93
CA PHE A 49 -3.14 -5.60 -0.07
C PHE A 49 -3.34 -5.17 1.37
N ALA A 50 -4.51 -4.57 1.63
CA ALA A 50 -4.73 -3.75 2.82
C ALA A 50 -4.55 -4.50 4.14
N GLY A 51 -4.81 -5.80 4.19
CA GLY A 51 -4.71 -6.56 5.43
C GLY A 51 -5.53 -5.93 6.55
N THR A 52 -4.86 -5.36 7.53
CA THR A 52 -5.48 -4.61 8.64
C THR A 52 -5.73 -3.13 8.33
N GLY A 53 -5.32 -2.65 7.17
CA GLY A 53 -5.44 -1.25 6.73
C GLY A 53 -4.26 -0.36 7.12
N ALA A 54 -3.10 -0.91 7.44
CA ALA A 54 -2.02 -0.17 8.04
C ALA A 54 -1.52 1.02 7.23
N TYR A 55 -1.39 0.88 5.91
CA TYR A 55 -0.92 1.95 5.04
C TYR A 55 -2.01 2.98 4.75
N GLY A 56 -3.17 2.54 4.32
CA GLY A 56 -4.27 3.45 4.00
C GLY A 56 -4.79 4.22 5.23
N LEU A 57 -4.86 3.59 6.42
CA LEU A 57 -5.25 4.25 7.66
C LEU A 57 -4.19 5.23 8.18
N GLU A 58 -2.91 4.92 7.99
CA GLU A 58 -1.82 5.87 8.27
C GLU A 58 -1.93 7.10 7.35
N ALA A 59 -2.20 6.88 6.04
CA ALA A 59 -2.42 7.98 5.09
C ALA A 59 -3.63 8.85 5.50
N ALA A 60 -4.76 8.23 5.83
CA ALA A 60 -5.95 8.92 6.31
C ALA A 60 -5.66 9.74 7.59
N SER A 61 -4.91 9.16 8.53
CA SER A 61 -4.47 9.87 9.74
C SER A 61 -3.58 11.07 9.45
N ARG A 62 -2.80 11.03 8.38
CA ARG A 62 -1.91 12.12 7.94
C ARG A 62 -2.58 13.12 7.00
N GLY A 63 -3.91 13.04 6.83
CA GLY A 63 -4.69 14.03 6.10
C GLY A 63 -5.05 13.66 4.67
N ALA A 64 -4.83 12.43 4.22
CA ALA A 64 -5.37 11.98 2.93
C ALA A 64 -6.89 12.19 2.92
N ALA A 65 -7.42 12.72 1.81
CA ALA A 65 -8.85 13.01 1.69
C ALA A 65 -9.68 11.77 1.36
N TYR A 66 -9.07 10.79 0.67
CA TYR A 66 -9.76 9.59 0.21
C TYR A 66 -8.83 8.37 0.31
N ALA A 67 -9.36 7.25 0.78
CA ALA A 67 -8.63 5.99 0.86
C ALA A 67 -9.50 4.80 0.44
N VAL A 68 -9.03 4.04 -0.53
CA VAL A 68 -9.61 2.77 -0.96
C VAL A 68 -8.72 1.63 -0.49
N PHE A 69 -9.32 0.65 0.16
CA PHE A 69 -8.66 -0.53 0.69
C PHE A 69 -9.15 -1.77 -0.03
N VAL A 70 -8.25 -2.58 -0.56
CA VAL A 70 -8.57 -3.83 -1.25
C VAL A 70 -8.00 -4.99 -0.47
N GLU A 71 -8.84 -5.94 -0.11
CA GLU A 71 -8.45 -7.13 0.65
C GLU A 71 -9.28 -8.33 0.21
N ASN A 72 -8.64 -9.49 -0.02
CA ASN A 72 -9.28 -10.71 -0.49
C ASN A 72 -9.45 -11.79 0.60
N SER A 73 -8.85 -11.62 1.77
CA SER A 73 -9.05 -12.48 2.92
C SER A 73 -10.28 -12.03 3.71
N ARG A 74 -11.32 -12.87 3.81
CA ARG A 74 -12.52 -12.57 4.59
C ARG A 74 -12.20 -12.18 6.03
N ARG A 75 -11.22 -12.86 6.63
CA ARG A 75 -10.81 -12.63 8.01
C ARG A 75 -10.12 -11.28 8.18
N ALA A 76 -9.16 -10.96 7.32
CA ALA A 76 -8.48 -9.67 7.33
C ALA A 76 -9.45 -8.53 7.00
N PHE A 77 -10.35 -8.72 6.05
CA PHE A 77 -11.37 -7.74 5.65
C PHE A 77 -12.34 -7.39 6.81
N ALA A 78 -12.72 -8.35 7.63
CA ALA A 78 -13.54 -8.07 8.81
C ALA A 78 -12.79 -7.18 9.83
N VAL A 79 -11.50 -7.45 10.05
CA VAL A 79 -10.64 -6.64 10.92
C VAL A 79 -10.41 -5.24 10.32
N LEU A 80 -10.16 -5.16 9.02
CA LEU A 80 -10.03 -3.90 8.28
C LEU A 80 -11.25 -2.99 8.48
N LYS A 81 -12.45 -3.52 8.33
CA LYS A 81 -13.69 -2.74 8.56
C LYS A 81 -13.80 -2.21 9.98
N SER A 82 -13.41 -3.01 10.97
CA SER A 82 -13.39 -2.58 12.38
C SER A 82 -12.39 -1.43 12.58
N ASN A 83 -11.18 -1.56 12.03
CA ASN A 83 -10.15 -0.51 12.11
C ASN A 83 -10.58 0.78 11.40
N ILE A 84 -11.18 0.67 10.21
CA ILE A 84 -11.75 1.82 9.50
C ILE A 84 -12.79 2.53 10.37
N SER A 85 -13.71 1.78 10.96
CA SER A 85 -14.77 2.35 11.84
C SER A 85 -14.20 3.11 13.03
N GLU A 86 -13.10 2.64 13.62
CA GLU A 86 -12.44 3.34 14.73
C GLU A 86 -11.74 4.63 14.26
N ILE A 87 -10.95 4.54 13.18
CA ILE A 87 -10.18 5.68 12.67
C ILE A 87 -11.09 6.74 12.06
N GLN A 88 -12.20 6.35 11.42
CA GLN A 88 -13.16 7.29 10.81
C GLN A 88 -13.72 8.32 11.81
N LYS A 89 -13.74 8.00 13.09
CA LYS A 89 -14.19 8.92 14.15
C LYS A 89 -13.20 10.08 14.41
N LEU A 90 -11.96 9.93 13.95
CA LEU A 90 -10.84 10.82 14.27
C LEU A 90 -10.32 11.58 13.05
N VAL A 91 -10.66 11.12 11.83
CA VAL A 91 -10.15 11.69 10.59
C VAL A 91 -11.30 12.13 9.68
N ASN A 92 -11.03 13.08 8.81
CA ASN A 92 -12.01 13.59 7.84
C ASN A 92 -11.86 12.94 6.44
N ALA A 93 -11.15 11.82 6.34
CA ALA A 93 -10.98 11.09 5.10
C ALA A 93 -12.25 10.29 4.73
N HIS A 94 -12.62 10.29 3.47
CA HIS A 94 -13.61 9.31 2.98
C HIS A 94 -12.89 7.96 2.76
N MET A 95 -13.36 6.90 3.42
CA MET A 95 -12.73 5.57 3.39
C MET A 95 -13.67 4.50 2.84
N ARG A 96 -13.19 3.70 1.89
CA ARG A 96 -13.95 2.62 1.25
C ARG A 96 -13.17 1.31 1.27
N ALA A 97 -13.72 0.26 1.89
CA ALA A 97 -13.17 -1.10 1.82
C ALA A 97 -13.84 -1.91 0.72
N VAL A 98 -13.05 -2.62 -0.07
CA VAL A 98 -13.48 -3.46 -1.19
C VAL A 98 -12.99 -4.89 -0.95
N PHE A 99 -13.91 -5.84 -0.83
CA PHE A 99 -13.58 -7.26 -0.75
C PHE A 99 -13.37 -7.81 -2.16
N ALA A 100 -12.14 -7.86 -2.62
CA ALA A 100 -11.81 -8.28 -3.98
C ALA A 100 -10.37 -8.79 -4.10
N ASP A 101 -10.12 -9.51 -5.19
CA ASP A 101 -8.77 -9.73 -5.71
C ASP A 101 -8.32 -8.46 -6.44
N CYS A 102 -7.26 -7.81 -5.97
CA CYS A 102 -6.78 -6.55 -6.53
C CYS A 102 -6.42 -6.66 -8.02
N LEU A 103 -5.93 -7.82 -8.48
CA LEU A 103 -5.57 -8.03 -9.89
C LEU A 103 -6.79 -7.97 -10.84
N LYS A 104 -8.00 -8.11 -10.29
CA LYS A 104 -9.27 -8.11 -11.04
C LYS A 104 -10.06 -6.80 -10.92
N MET A 105 -9.50 -5.80 -10.23
CA MET A 105 -10.18 -4.52 -10.05
C MET A 105 -10.09 -3.63 -11.29
N PRO A 106 -11.15 -2.85 -11.59
CA PRO A 106 -11.13 -1.80 -12.61
C PRO A 106 -10.43 -0.54 -12.05
N VAL A 107 -9.10 -0.61 -11.88
CA VAL A 107 -8.29 0.47 -11.30
C VAL A 107 -8.20 1.72 -12.19
N GLU A 108 -8.58 1.59 -13.45
CA GLU A 108 -8.62 2.68 -14.44
C GLU A 108 -9.77 3.67 -14.19
N ALA A 109 -10.77 3.26 -13.41
CA ALA A 109 -11.99 4.07 -13.18
C ALA A 109 -11.78 5.25 -12.23
N GLU A 110 -10.70 5.23 -11.47
CA GLU A 110 -10.39 6.27 -10.46
C GLU A 110 -8.92 6.66 -10.55
N GLU A 111 -8.62 7.95 -10.33
CA GLU A 111 -7.25 8.44 -10.20
C GLU A 111 -6.83 8.45 -8.73
N PHE A 112 -5.61 7.98 -8.50
CA PHE A 112 -4.97 7.99 -7.19
C PHE A 112 -3.63 8.73 -7.25
N ASP A 113 -3.27 9.39 -6.15
CA ASP A 113 -1.98 10.05 -6.00
C ASP A 113 -0.92 9.05 -5.50
N PHE A 114 -1.34 8.14 -4.61
CA PHE A 114 -0.48 7.11 -4.02
C PHE A 114 -1.12 5.74 -4.07
N VAL A 115 -0.31 4.74 -4.37
CA VAL A 115 -0.70 3.32 -4.34
C VAL A 115 0.25 2.57 -3.43
N PHE A 116 -0.28 1.91 -2.41
CA PHE A 116 0.46 1.02 -1.53
C PHE A 116 0.20 -0.43 -1.92
N ALA A 117 1.27 -1.22 -2.04
CA ALA A 117 1.21 -2.63 -2.35
C ALA A 117 2.19 -3.40 -1.44
N ASP A 118 1.64 -4.22 -0.56
CA ASP A 118 2.40 -5.10 0.36
C ASP A 118 1.95 -6.55 0.17
N PRO A 119 2.22 -7.14 -1.02
CA PRO A 119 1.83 -8.50 -1.30
C PRO A 119 2.66 -9.50 -0.50
N PRO A 120 2.12 -10.69 -0.15
CA PRO A 120 2.92 -11.78 0.39
C PRO A 120 4.14 -12.07 -0.50
N TYR A 121 5.34 -12.11 0.06
CA TYR A 121 6.60 -12.26 -0.68
C TYR A 121 6.64 -13.50 -1.59
N ALA A 122 6.00 -14.59 -1.16
CA ALA A 122 5.91 -15.79 -1.99
C ALA A 122 5.17 -15.55 -3.32
N LEU A 123 4.24 -14.60 -3.36
CA LEU A 123 3.51 -14.24 -4.58
C LEU A 123 4.40 -13.47 -5.56
N LEU A 124 5.32 -12.64 -5.08
CA LEU A 124 6.25 -11.90 -5.95
C LEU A 124 7.20 -12.85 -6.73
N GLN A 125 7.44 -14.04 -6.22
CA GLN A 125 8.23 -15.09 -6.89
C GLN A 125 7.41 -15.87 -7.93
N ASN A 126 6.10 -15.72 -7.94
CA ASN A 126 5.22 -16.34 -8.93
C ASN A 126 5.13 -15.41 -10.16
N GLU A 127 5.63 -15.88 -11.28
CA GLU A 127 5.70 -15.11 -12.54
C GLU A 127 4.32 -14.57 -12.96
N LYS A 128 3.29 -15.43 -12.95
CA LYS A 128 1.92 -15.05 -13.34
C LYS A 128 1.35 -13.94 -12.45
N PHE A 129 1.61 -14.02 -11.14
CA PHE A 129 1.19 -12.98 -10.20
C PHE A 129 1.96 -11.68 -10.45
N SER A 130 3.28 -11.76 -10.61
CA SER A 130 4.14 -10.62 -10.90
C SER A 130 3.70 -9.91 -12.18
N GLN A 131 3.46 -10.65 -13.27
CA GLN A 131 2.91 -10.11 -14.51
C GLN A 131 1.57 -9.40 -14.29
N GLY A 132 0.65 -10.02 -13.55
CA GLY A 132 -0.65 -9.41 -13.22
C GLY A 132 -0.51 -8.13 -12.42
N LEU A 133 0.41 -8.09 -11.44
CA LEU A 133 0.66 -6.92 -10.61
C LEU A 133 1.23 -5.74 -11.40
N TYR A 134 2.25 -5.97 -12.24
CA TYR A 134 2.82 -4.92 -13.08
C TYR A 134 1.86 -4.46 -14.17
N SER A 135 1.06 -5.37 -14.73
CA SER A 135 -0.05 -5.01 -15.64
C SER A 135 -1.08 -4.12 -14.93
N LEU A 136 -1.42 -4.40 -13.67
CA LEU A 136 -2.31 -3.56 -12.87
C LEU A 136 -1.69 -2.16 -12.70
N PHE A 137 -0.42 -2.06 -12.34
CA PHE A 137 0.25 -0.76 -12.17
C PHE A 137 0.27 0.07 -13.46
N GLN A 138 0.36 -0.57 -14.62
CA GLN A 138 0.29 0.11 -15.93
C GLN A 138 -1.11 0.60 -16.29
N ARG A 139 -2.15 0.00 -15.73
CA ARG A 139 -3.55 0.38 -15.96
C ARG A 139 -4.04 1.48 -15.02
N LEU A 140 -3.28 1.83 -14.00
CA LEU A 140 -3.63 2.95 -13.12
C LEU A 140 -3.74 4.23 -13.92
N SER A 141 -4.82 4.97 -13.69
CA SER A 141 -5.03 6.30 -14.28
C SER A 141 -4.09 7.33 -13.63
N GLY A 142 -3.66 8.31 -14.40
CA GLY A 142 -2.67 9.29 -13.97
C GLY A 142 -1.26 8.69 -13.84
N THR A 143 -0.46 9.27 -12.97
CA THR A 143 0.92 8.82 -12.67
C THR A 143 1.16 8.73 -11.17
N PRO A 144 0.44 7.84 -10.46
CA PRO A 144 0.56 7.75 -9.01
C PRO A 144 1.99 7.38 -8.58
N VAL A 145 2.34 7.79 -7.38
CA VAL A 145 3.52 7.22 -6.70
C VAL A 145 3.12 5.86 -6.15
N ILE A 146 3.81 4.82 -6.57
CA ILE A 146 3.58 3.45 -6.15
C ILE A 146 4.66 3.05 -5.15
N MET A 147 4.24 2.55 -4.01
CA MET A 147 5.11 1.91 -3.02
C MET A 147 4.85 0.41 -3.03
N LEU A 148 5.87 -0.37 -3.39
CA LEU A 148 5.85 -1.82 -3.34
C LEU A 148 6.75 -2.31 -2.20
N GLU A 149 6.19 -3.02 -1.21
CA GLU A 149 6.99 -3.75 -0.23
C GLU A 149 7.43 -5.09 -0.81
N ALA A 150 8.73 -5.36 -0.74
CA ALA A 150 9.34 -6.57 -1.29
C ALA A 150 10.58 -6.97 -0.47
N PRO A 151 11.10 -8.21 -0.60
CA PRO A 151 12.41 -8.56 -0.05
C PRO A 151 13.51 -7.63 -0.58
N ALA A 152 14.54 -7.36 0.23
CA ALA A 152 15.59 -6.40 -0.12
C ALA A 152 16.37 -6.76 -1.39
N GLU A 153 16.42 -8.03 -1.73
CA GLU A 153 17.02 -8.56 -2.96
C GLU A 153 16.10 -8.51 -4.19
N TYR A 154 14.82 -8.14 -4.00
CA TYR A 154 13.87 -8.06 -5.10
C TYR A 154 14.12 -6.85 -5.97
N ASP A 155 14.16 -7.06 -7.27
CA ASP A 155 14.20 -6.02 -8.27
C ASP A 155 12.95 -6.06 -9.16
N ILE A 156 12.59 -4.92 -9.74
CA ILE A 156 11.56 -4.88 -10.78
C ILE A 156 12.05 -5.76 -11.93
N PRO A 157 11.26 -6.74 -12.39
CA PRO A 157 11.67 -7.61 -13.49
C PRO A 157 12.10 -6.81 -14.73
N ALA A 158 13.13 -7.29 -15.43
CA ALA A 158 13.78 -6.54 -16.50
C ALA A 158 12.82 -6.11 -17.62
N GLU A 159 11.82 -6.94 -17.91
CA GLU A 159 10.76 -6.66 -18.90
C GLU A 159 9.87 -5.47 -18.53
N TYR A 160 9.82 -5.09 -17.24
CA TYR A 160 9.05 -3.94 -16.76
C TYR A 160 9.93 -2.74 -16.38
N ALA A 161 11.25 -2.90 -16.36
CA ALA A 161 12.17 -1.86 -15.87
C ALA A 161 12.07 -0.55 -16.65
N SER A 162 11.81 -0.61 -17.96
CA SER A 162 11.64 0.57 -18.82
C SER A 162 10.28 1.26 -18.65
N LEU A 163 9.31 0.59 -18.01
CA LEU A 163 7.94 1.09 -17.84
C LEU A 163 7.75 1.85 -16.53
N PHE A 164 8.76 1.79 -15.63
CA PHE A 164 8.70 2.40 -14.31
C PHE A 164 9.99 3.12 -13.96
N GLN A 165 9.86 4.35 -13.52
CA GLN A 165 10.96 5.11 -12.96
C GLN A 165 11.05 4.87 -11.45
N VAL A 166 12.12 4.20 -11.01
CA VAL A 166 12.40 4.06 -9.58
C VAL A 166 12.85 5.41 -9.02
N LEU A 167 12.09 5.93 -8.07
CA LEU A 167 12.36 7.20 -7.39
C LEU A 167 13.24 6.98 -6.17
N LYS A 168 12.99 5.91 -5.42
CA LYS A 168 13.68 5.64 -4.15
C LYS A 168 13.56 4.18 -3.72
N ARG A 169 14.53 3.71 -2.94
CA ARG A 169 14.44 2.47 -2.17
C ARG A 169 14.67 2.78 -0.69
N LEU A 170 13.84 2.20 0.18
CA LEU A 170 13.95 2.30 1.63
C LEU A 170 14.15 0.90 2.21
N GLY A 171 14.75 0.85 3.40
CA GLY A 171 15.02 -0.41 4.11
C GLY A 171 16.49 -0.81 4.08
N LYS A 172 16.83 -1.88 4.80
CA LYS A 172 18.18 -2.39 4.88
C LYS A 172 18.47 -3.32 3.70
N LYS A 173 19.66 -3.21 3.10
CA LYS A 173 20.16 -4.14 2.06
C LYS A 173 20.59 -5.47 2.71
N SER A 174 19.64 -6.22 3.24
CA SER A 174 19.88 -7.52 3.87
C SER A 174 18.90 -8.53 3.32
N LYS A 175 19.39 -9.64 2.77
CA LYS A 175 18.59 -10.69 2.16
C LYS A 175 17.39 -11.11 3.04
N GLY A 176 16.21 -11.21 2.46
CA GLY A 176 14.96 -11.58 3.12
C GLY A 176 14.39 -10.53 4.08
N LYS A 177 15.03 -9.35 4.22
CA LYS A 177 14.47 -8.25 5.03
C LYS A 177 13.50 -7.41 4.18
N PRO A 178 12.48 -6.80 4.81
CA PRO A 178 11.59 -5.87 4.12
C PRO A 178 12.35 -4.68 3.54
N SER A 179 12.03 -4.35 2.30
CA SER A 179 12.42 -3.10 1.65
C SER A 179 11.22 -2.53 0.90
N GLN A 180 11.25 -1.25 0.61
CA GLN A 180 10.19 -0.59 -0.15
C GLN A 180 10.82 0.03 -1.40
N ILE A 181 10.22 -0.28 -2.53
CA ILE A 181 10.56 0.33 -3.81
C ILE A 181 9.48 1.37 -4.09
N ILE A 182 9.89 2.61 -4.23
CA ILE A 182 9.02 3.74 -4.57
C ILE A 182 9.30 4.11 -6.02
N PHE A 183 8.28 4.06 -6.86
CA PHE A 183 8.40 4.30 -8.29
C PHE A 183 7.12 4.92 -8.89
N ARG A 184 7.20 5.38 -10.13
CA ARG A 184 6.07 5.83 -10.96
C ARG A 184 6.08 5.11 -12.29
N ALA A 185 4.92 4.93 -12.91
CA ALA A 185 4.86 4.57 -14.32
C ALA A 185 5.46 5.70 -15.17
N THR A 186 6.29 5.33 -16.15
CA THR A 186 6.74 6.28 -17.17
C THR A 186 5.53 6.62 -18.05
N GLN A 187 5.33 7.90 -18.36
CA GLN A 187 4.24 8.29 -19.26
C GLN A 187 4.43 7.56 -20.59
N LYS A 188 3.37 6.95 -21.10
CA LYS A 188 3.35 6.48 -22.50
C LYS A 188 3.46 7.72 -23.39
N GLN A 189 4.57 7.82 -24.13
CA GLN A 189 4.70 8.77 -25.24
C GLN A 189 3.67 8.41 -26.32
#